data_efee2e0cf5423e6990a3ffecac6ea104
#
_entry.id   efee2e0cf5423e6990a3ffecac6ea104
#
_cell.length_a   1.000
_cell.length_b   1.000
_cell.length_c   1.000
_cell.angle_alpha   90.00
_cell.angle_beta   90.00
_cell.angle_gamma   90.00
#
_symmetry.space_group_name_H-M   'P 1'
#
loop_
_entity.id
_entity.type
_entity.pdbx_description
1 polymer ?
#
loop_
_entity_poly.entity_id
_entity_poly.type
_entity_poly.pdbx_seq_one_letter_code
_entity_poly.pdbx_strand_id
1 'polypeptide(L)'
;KDNELKVSKKSKLHKDKEKVDDTKKDEVVNKEENHQSDDDEFNVSLAKMEEEIKPKIINILDSLNKNYSKLQKYQVEKLECLLTSKELSVSKNKNFKKIQEILVDNFKNLQLAPHVVEELVQAHYKENKKIVSLEGVLLRLAMANKISREEFLKYYIGNEINPKFESFLRENLTWKAFFKKYKKDFTEIKDRLVEFSKKIGLSVGEFKKLVSRIQKGERESRIAKKEMVEANLRLVISIAKKYT
;
A
#
# COMPACT_ATOMS: atom_id res chain seq x y z
N LYS A 1 -26.62 4.67 -44.68
CA LYS A 1 -27.62 3.57 -44.61
C LYS A 1 -27.60 3.13 -43.15
N ASP A 2 -28.29 3.82 -42.26
CA ASP A 2 -29.69 3.68 -41.87
C ASP A 2 -29.99 2.29 -41.29
N ASN A 3 -30.16 2.24 -39.98
CA ASN A 3 -31.47 2.10 -39.40
C ASN A 3 -31.42 2.15 -37.85
N GLU A 4 -32.09 3.16 -37.37
CA GLU A 4 -32.68 3.26 -36.04
C GLU A 4 -33.69 2.12 -35.82
N LEU A 5 -33.87 1.71 -34.55
CA LEU A 5 -35.17 1.37 -34.01
C LEU A 5 -35.20 1.49 -32.48
N LYS A 6 -35.82 2.60 -32.07
CA LYS A 6 -36.44 2.79 -30.75
C LYS A 6 -37.66 1.86 -30.65
N VAL A 7 -37.88 1.23 -29.52
CA VAL A 7 -39.26 0.97 -29.02
C VAL A 7 -39.28 1.05 -27.50
N SER A 8 -39.98 2.07 -27.05
CA SER A 8 -40.57 2.20 -25.70
C SER A 8 -41.84 1.37 -25.62
N LYS A 9 -42.23 0.86 -24.46
CA LYS A 9 -43.61 0.85 -23.96
C LYS A 9 -43.69 0.33 -22.53
N LYS A 10 -44.15 1.20 -21.72
CA LYS A 10 -45.09 1.19 -20.57
C LYS A 10 -46.28 0.22 -20.74
N SER A 11 -46.69 -0.44 -19.64
CA SER A 11 -48.09 -0.69 -19.23
C SER A 11 -48.08 -1.23 -17.79
N LYS A 12 -48.60 -0.47 -16.84
CA LYS A 12 -49.98 -0.38 -16.32
C LYS A 12 -50.36 -1.54 -15.38
N LEU A 13 -50.37 -1.18 -14.14
CA LEU A 13 -51.46 -1.25 -13.12
C LEU A 13 -52.63 -2.24 -13.42
N HIS A 14 -52.86 -3.17 -12.52
CA HIS A 14 -54.24 -3.61 -12.20
C HIS A 14 -54.40 -3.70 -10.69
N LYS A 15 -55.31 -2.86 -10.20
CA LYS A 15 -56.05 -2.98 -8.95
C LYS A 15 -57.20 -3.87 -9.20
N ASP A 16 -57.48 -4.82 -8.33
CA ASP A 16 -58.83 -5.27 -8.03
C ASP A 16 -59.02 -5.48 -6.55
N LYS A 17 -60.10 -4.86 -6.11
CA LYS A 17 -60.73 -4.94 -4.79
C LYS A 17 -61.80 -6.00 -4.82
N GLU A 18 -61.93 -6.77 -3.73
CA GLU A 18 -63.22 -7.22 -3.15
C GLU A 18 -62.88 -7.92 -1.81
N LYS A 19 -63.26 -7.40 -0.75
CA LYS A 19 -64.41 -7.30 0.16
C LYS A 19 -64.77 -8.64 0.83
N VAL A 20 -64.48 -8.65 2.16
CA VAL A 20 -65.33 -8.96 3.32
C VAL A 20 -65.77 -10.41 3.52
N ASP A 21 -65.29 -11.05 4.57
CA ASP A 21 -66.23 -11.43 5.67
C ASP A 21 -65.49 -11.75 6.98
N ASP A 22 -66.26 -11.68 8.03
CA ASP A 22 -66.04 -11.38 9.43
C ASP A 22 -65.79 -12.66 10.26
N THR A 23 -65.31 -12.42 11.52
CA THR A 23 -65.29 -13.31 12.68
C THR A 23 -64.15 -14.31 12.83
N LYS A 24 -63.17 -13.96 13.68
CA LYS A 24 -62.96 -14.49 15.07
C LYS A 24 -61.77 -13.78 15.73
N LYS A 25 -62.11 -13.11 16.83
CA LYS A 25 -61.19 -12.75 17.90
C LYS A 25 -60.56 -14.04 18.44
N ASP A 26 -59.27 -14.04 18.67
CA ASP A 26 -58.65 -14.26 19.98
C ASP A 26 -57.12 -14.40 19.82
N GLU A 27 -56.45 -13.67 20.72
CA GLU A 27 -55.03 -13.91 21.17
C GLU A 27 -53.90 -13.65 20.17
N VAL A 28 -53.49 -12.40 20.02
CA VAL A 28 -52.12 -12.01 19.77
C VAL A 28 -51.56 -11.40 21.06
N VAL A 29 -51.01 -12.29 21.89
CA VAL A 29 -50.18 -11.93 23.03
C VAL A 29 -48.73 -11.88 22.55
N ASN A 30 -48.16 -10.71 22.66
CA ASN A 30 -46.73 -10.41 22.86
C ASN A 30 -45.69 -11.35 22.26
N LYS A 31 -45.15 -10.92 21.10
CA LYS A 31 -43.82 -11.31 20.59
C LYS A 31 -42.92 -10.14 20.21
N GLU A 32 -43.16 -8.95 20.68
CA GLU A 32 -42.34 -7.76 20.39
C GLU A 32 -41.34 -7.39 21.49
N GLU A 33 -41.34 -8.08 22.66
CA GLU A 33 -40.44 -7.72 23.77
C GLU A 33 -39.11 -8.49 23.81
N ASN A 34 -38.91 -9.51 22.94
CA ASN A 34 -37.69 -10.35 23.01
C ASN A 34 -36.60 -9.94 22.04
N HIS A 35 -36.83 -9.05 21.07
CA HIS A 35 -35.76 -8.58 20.16
C HIS A 35 -35.01 -7.36 20.71
N GLN A 36 -35.59 -6.56 21.57
CA GLN A 36 -34.91 -5.41 22.18
C GLN A 36 -33.93 -5.85 23.28
N SER A 37 -34.19 -6.91 24.01
CA SER A 37 -33.29 -7.39 25.07
C SER A 37 -32.00 -8.03 24.53
N ASP A 38 -32.06 -8.75 23.40
CA ASP A 38 -30.88 -9.38 22.79
C ASP A 38 -29.97 -8.33 22.14
N ASP A 39 -30.51 -7.30 21.51
CA ASP A 39 -29.75 -6.19 20.94
C ASP A 39 -29.10 -5.32 22.04
N ASP A 40 -29.79 -5.12 23.16
CA ASP A 40 -29.24 -4.36 24.29
C ASP A 40 -28.15 -5.14 25.03
N GLU A 41 -28.29 -6.45 25.24
CA GLU A 41 -27.21 -7.31 25.78
C GLU A 41 -25.99 -7.37 24.86
N PHE A 42 -26.20 -7.44 23.55
CA PHE A 42 -25.13 -7.43 22.56
C PHE A 42 -24.38 -6.09 22.55
N ASN A 43 -25.10 -4.97 22.60
CA ASN A 43 -24.51 -3.63 22.66
C ASN A 43 -23.74 -3.41 23.97
N VAL A 44 -24.25 -3.87 25.10
CA VAL A 44 -23.54 -3.82 26.40
C VAL A 44 -22.27 -4.68 26.37
N SER A 45 -22.31 -5.83 25.73
CA SER A 45 -21.14 -6.69 25.55
C SER A 45 -20.07 -6.02 24.67
N LEU A 46 -20.47 -5.37 23.58
CA LEU A 46 -19.55 -4.60 22.69
C LEU A 46 -18.91 -3.43 23.43
N ALA A 47 -19.68 -2.66 24.19
CA ALA A 47 -19.16 -1.52 24.96
C ALA A 47 -18.10 -1.96 25.99
N LYS A 48 -18.33 -3.08 26.69
CA LYS A 48 -17.35 -3.66 27.62
C LYS A 48 -16.07 -4.11 26.90
N MET A 49 -16.21 -4.74 25.72
CA MET A 49 -15.05 -5.11 24.90
C MET A 49 -14.25 -3.89 24.44
N GLU A 50 -14.94 -2.81 24.04
CA GLU A 50 -14.30 -1.55 23.67
C GLU A 50 -13.52 -0.92 24.85
N GLU A 51 -14.11 -0.91 26.04
CA GLU A 51 -13.45 -0.40 27.25
C GLU A 51 -12.21 -1.21 27.63
N GLU A 52 -12.18 -2.50 27.41
CA GLU A 52 -11.02 -3.35 27.65
C GLU A 52 -9.90 -3.20 26.59
N ILE A 53 -10.29 -3.01 25.32
CA ILE A 53 -9.36 -2.93 24.19
C ILE A 53 -8.75 -1.53 24.09
N LYS A 54 -9.53 -0.49 24.35
CA LYS A 54 -9.13 0.92 24.22
C LYS A 54 -7.83 1.27 24.94
N PRO A 55 -7.60 0.92 26.23
CA PRO A 55 -6.36 1.23 26.90
C PRO A 55 -5.16 0.48 26.31
N LYS A 56 -5.36 -0.76 25.81
CA LYS A 56 -4.30 -1.54 25.14
C LYS A 56 -3.86 -0.87 23.85
N ILE A 57 -4.82 -0.41 23.04
CA ILE A 57 -4.54 0.31 21.79
C ILE A 57 -3.83 1.63 22.06
N ILE A 58 -4.27 2.41 23.05
CA ILE A 58 -3.63 3.68 23.42
C ILE A 58 -2.17 3.46 23.81
N ASN A 59 -1.88 2.46 24.64
CA ASN A 59 -0.51 2.11 25.04
C ASN A 59 0.37 1.72 23.84
N ILE A 60 -0.19 0.97 22.87
CA ILE A 60 0.52 0.61 21.64
C ILE A 60 0.80 1.89 20.81
N LEU A 61 -0.18 2.78 20.65
CA LEU A 61 -0.01 4.03 19.91
C LEU A 61 1.03 4.95 20.55
N ASP A 62 1.04 5.07 21.87
CA ASP A 62 2.06 5.85 22.60
C ASP A 62 3.47 5.28 22.40
N SER A 63 3.60 3.94 22.47
CA SER A 63 4.84 3.25 22.16
C SER A 63 5.29 3.47 20.72
N LEU A 64 4.36 3.38 19.77
CA LEU A 64 4.62 3.64 18.35
C LEU A 64 5.10 5.07 18.13
N ASN A 65 4.44 6.06 18.72
CA ASN A 65 4.80 7.48 18.55
C ASN A 65 6.20 7.78 19.09
N LYS A 66 6.52 7.28 20.29
CA LYS A 66 7.86 7.43 20.90
C LYS A 66 8.95 6.79 20.03
N ASN A 67 8.72 5.58 19.54
CA ASN A 67 9.69 4.84 18.75
C ASN A 67 9.80 5.40 17.32
N TYR A 68 8.69 5.86 16.73
CA TYR A 68 8.67 6.53 15.42
C TYR A 68 9.50 7.83 15.44
N SER A 69 9.35 8.65 16.46
CA SER A 69 10.14 9.88 16.59
C SER A 69 11.65 9.61 16.68
N LYS A 70 12.04 8.50 17.35
CA LYS A 70 13.45 8.05 17.36
C LYS A 70 13.88 7.55 15.99
N LEU A 71 13.05 6.74 15.33
CA LEU A 71 13.33 6.21 14.00
C LEU A 71 13.56 7.34 12.99
N GLN A 72 12.70 8.36 13.01
CA GLN A 72 12.80 9.51 12.11
C GLN A 72 14.13 10.24 12.24
N LYS A 73 14.61 10.47 13.48
CA LYS A 73 15.94 11.07 13.71
C LYS A 73 17.06 10.23 13.10
N TYR A 74 17.03 8.90 13.28
CA TYR A 74 18.02 8.01 12.68
C TYR A 74 17.94 7.96 11.16
N GLN A 75 16.75 8.06 10.59
CA GLN A 75 16.57 8.10 9.13
C GLN A 75 17.17 9.37 8.52
N VAL A 76 16.92 10.54 9.13
CA VAL A 76 17.50 11.80 8.70
C VAL A 76 19.03 11.74 8.78
N GLU A 77 19.59 11.28 9.89
CA GLU A 77 21.03 11.14 10.07
C GLU A 77 21.64 10.16 9.05
N LYS A 78 20.96 9.05 8.78
CA LYS A 78 21.39 8.08 7.77
C LYS A 78 21.38 8.68 6.36
N LEU A 79 20.37 9.47 6.04
CA LEU A 79 20.27 10.15 4.76
C LEU A 79 21.38 11.20 4.60
N GLU A 80 21.66 11.97 5.64
CA GLU A 80 22.76 12.94 5.65
C GLU A 80 24.13 12.26 5.47
N CYS A 81 24.33 11.12 6.13
CA CYS A 81 25.55 10.33 5.94
C CYS A 81 25.69 9.85 4.48
N LEU A 82 24.60 9.42 3.83
CA LEU A 82 24.62 9.03 2.42
C LEU A 82 24.93 10.23 1.51
N LEU A 83 24.36 11.39 1.77
CA LEU A 83 24.59 12.62 1.01
C LEU A 83 26.02 13.16 1.20
N THR A 84 26.65 12.93 2.35
CA THR A 84 28.04 13.33 2.62
C THR A 84 29.07 12.23 2.31
N SER A 85 28.62 11.08 1.79
CA SER A 85 29.45 9.88 1.56
C SER A 85 30.21 9.42 2.80
N LYS A 86 29.57 9.54 3.98
CA LYS A 86 30.06 9.00 5.24
C LYS A 86 29.28 7.75 5.61
N GLU A 87 29.91 6.81 6.29
CA GLU A 87 29.23 5.63 6.79
C GLU A 87 28.64 5.88 8.18
N LEU A 88 27.47 5.34 8.43
CA LEU A 88 26.85 5.36 9.76
C LEU A 88 27.62 4.45 10.71
N SER A 89 27.78 4.86 11.95
CA SER A 89 28.40 4.02 12.99
C SER A 89 27.65 2.69 13.15
N VAL A 90 28.38 1.59 13.31
CA VAL A 90 27.85 0.23 13.47
C VAL A 90 26.85 0.15 14.64
N SER A 91 27.12 0.86 15.72
CA SER A 91 26.24 0.93 16.90
C SER A 91 24.89 1.57 16.57
N LYS A 92 24.89 2.65 15.79
CA LYS A 92 23.65 3.33 15.35
C LYS A 92 22.84 2.46 14.42
N ASN A 93 23.48 1.72 13.52
CA ASN A 93 22.80 0.76 12.64
C ASN A 93 22.12 -0.37 13.43
N LYS A 94 22.77 -0.88 14.49
CA LYS A 94 22.16 -1.90 15.36
C LYS A 94 20.94 -1.34 16.11
N ASN A 95 21.04 -0.13 16.64
CA ASN A 95 19.91 0.52 17.33
C ASN A 95 18.75 0.81 16.38
N PHE A 96 19.04 1.24 15.16
CA PHE A 96 18.04 1.46 14.13
C PHE A 96 17.26 0.17 13.81
N LYS A 97 17.94 -0.96 13.64
CA LYS A 97 17.30 -2.27 13.41
C LYS A 97 16.41 -2.69 14.58
N LYS A 98 16.89 -2.55 15.84
CA LYS A 98 16.09 -2.86 17.02
C LYS A 98 14.81 -2.03 17.10
N ILE A 99 14.89 -0.73 16.81
CA ILE A 99 13.72 0.15 16.80
C ILE A 99 12.74 -0.28 15.68
N GLN A 100 13.26 -0.66 14.50
CA GLN A 100 12.42 -1.19 13.43
C GLN A 100 11.69 -2.49 13.83
N GLU A 101 12.36 -3.42 14.50
CA GLU A 101 11.77 -4.66 14.99
C GLU A 101 10.64 -4.38 15.99
N ILE A 102 10.89 -3.50 16.97
CA ILE A 102 9.86 -3.09 17.95
C ILE A 102 8.65 -2.45 17.26
N LEU A 103 8.88 -1.58 16.26
CA LEU A 103 7.80 -0.96 15.51
C LEU A 103 6.99 -1.99 14.72
N VAL A 104 7.66 -2.93 14.06
CA VAL A 104 7.00 -4.00 13.30
C VAL A 104 6.13 -4.86 14.21
N ASP A 105 6.62 -5.22 15.41
CA ASP A 105 5.84 -6.02 16.36
C ASP A 105 4.63 -5.25 16.91
N ASN A 106 4.79 -3.97 17.20
CA ASN A 106 3.67 -3.11 17.59
C ASN A 106 2.62 -3.01 16.47
N PHE A 107 3.04 -2.86 15.19
CA PHE A 107 2.11 -2.83 14.06
C PHE A 107 1.41 -4.17 13.80
N LYS A 108 2.06 -5.31 14.07
CA LYS A 108 1.39 -6.62 13.99
C LYS A 108 0.28 -6.76 15.02
N ASN A 109 0.48 -6.19 16.21
CA ASN A 109 -0.52 -6.18 17.27
C ASN A 109 -1.67 -5.19 17.01
N LEU A 110 -1.43 -4.18 16.16
CA LEU A 110 -2.42 -3.19 15.75
C LEU A 110 -3.09 -3.66 14.45
N GLN A 111 -4.16 -4.43 14.55
CA GLN A 111 -4.88 -4.94 13.38
C GLN A 111 -5.49 -3.79 12.57
N LEU A 112 -4.80 -3.37 11.50
CA LEU A 112 -5.28 -2.31 10.62
C LEU A 112 -6.43 -2.80 9.74
N ALA A 113 -7.41 -1.94 9.50
CA ALA A 113 -8.50 -2.24 8.58
C ALA A 113 -7.97 -2.43 7.14
N PRO A 114 -8.50 -3.43 6.39
CA PRO A 114 -7.99 -3.75 5.05
C PRO A 114 -7.97 -2.57 4.09
N HIS A 115 -8.98 -1.69 4.12
CA HIS A 115 -9.02 -0.51 3.24
C HIS A 115 -7.88 0.47 3.52
N VAL A 116 -7.48 0.66 4.78
CA VAL A 116 -6.33 1.51 5.16
C VAL A 116 -5.03 0.93 4.60
N VAL A 117 -4.86 -0.39 4.67
CA VAL A 117 -3.69 -1.06 4.08
C VAL A 117 -3.65 -0.85 2.56
N GLU A 118 -4.80 -0.97 1.87
CA GLU A 118 -4.89 -0.73 0.42
C GLU A 118 -4.55 0.72 0.06
N GLU A 119 -5.05 1.70 0.80
CA GLU A 119 -4.72 3.12 0.60
C GLU A 119 -3.22 3.39 0.77
N LEU A 120 -2.60 2.82 1.81
CA LEU A 120 -1.17 2.94 2.05
C LEU A 120 -0.35 2.33 0.91
N VAL A 121 -0.75 1.16 0.41
CA VAL A 121 -0.09 0.49 -0.72
C VAL A 121 -0.22 1.33 -1.98
N GLN A 122 -1.40 1.87 -2.28
CA GLN A 122 -1.61 2.75 -3.44
C GLN A 122 -0.79 4.03 -3.34
N ALA A 123 -0.68 4.64 -2.16
CA ALA A 123 0.17 5.80 -1.93
C ALA A 123 1.64 5.48 -2.24
N HIS A 124 2.15 4.32 -1.81
CA HIS A 124 3.51 3.87 -2.14
C HIS A 124 3.71 3.67 -3.64
N TYR A 125 2.74 3.09 -4.34
CA TYR A 125 2.81 2.91 -5.79
C TYR A 125 2.79 4.23 -6.54
N LYS A 126 1.99 5.19 -6.10
CA LYS A 126 1.95 6.55 -6.68
C LYS A 126 3.31 7.24 -6.60
N GLU A 127 3.96 7.17 -5.43
CA GLU A 127 5.28 7.75 -5.25
C GLU A 127 6.36 6.96 -6.03
N ASN A 128 6.28 5.64 -6.07
CA ASN A 128 7.20 4.82 -6.88
C ASN A 128 7.10 5.14 -8.38
N LYS A 129 5.90 5.41 -8.89
CA LYS A 129 5.69 5.79 -10.29
C LYS A 129 6.43 7.08 -10.64
N LYS A 130 6.48 8.05 -9.71
CA LYS A 130 7.24 9.30 -9.91
C LYS A 130 8.74 9.03 -10.02
N ILE A 131 9.29 8.19 -9.11
CA ILE A 131 10.72 7.81 -9.16
C ILE A 131 11.06 7.12 -10.47
N VAL A 132 10.28 6.09 -10.82
CA VAL A 132 10.52 5.31 -12.05
C VAL A 132 10.43 6.18 -13.30
N SER A 133 9.55 7.19 -13.31
CA SER A 133 9.46 8.17 -14.40
C SER A 133 10.74 8.99 -14.51
N LEU A 134 11.27 9.54 -13.41
CA LEU A 134 12.50 10.33 -13.39
C LEU A 134 13.71 9.50 -13.82
N GLU A 135 13.84 8.29 -13.31
CA GLU A 135 14.92 7.39 -13.69
C GLU A 135 14.81 6.90 -15.15
N GLY A 136 13.57 6.73 -15.62
CA GLY A 136 13.31 6.41 -17.03
C GLY A 136 13.76 7.51 -17.98
N VAL A 137 13.69 8.77 -17.56
CA VAL A 137 14.25 9.91 -18.33
C VAL A 137 15.78 9.80 -18.34
N LEU A 138 16.43 9.61 -17.19
CA LEU A 138 17.88 9.44 -17.10
C LEU A 138 18.38 8.29 -17.97
N LEU A 139 17.71 7.16 -17.92
CA LEU A 139 18.08 5.99 -18.74
C LEU A 139 17.99 6.30 -20.23
N ARG A 140 16.92 7.00 -20.66
CA ARG A 140 16.76 7.39 -22.08
C ARG A 140 17.87 8.34 -22.54
N LEU A 141 18.24 9.32 -21.70
CA LEU A 141 19.35 10.23 -21.99
C LEU A 141 20.71 9.48 -22.08
N ALA A 142 20.92 8.49 -21.21
CA ALA A 142 22.12 7.66 -21.24
C ALA A 142 22.17 6.81 -22.52
N MET A 143 21.06 6.16 -22.88
CA MET A 143 20.97 5.35 -24.11
C MET A 143 21.19 6.21 -25.37
N ALA A 144 20.71 7.46 -25.40
CA ALA A 144 20.96 8.41 -26.48
C ALA A 144 22.45 8.74 -26.65
N ASN A 145 23.26 8.53 -25.62
CA ASN A 145 24.73 8.67 -25.65
C ASN A 145 25.48 7.35 -25.79
N LYS A 146 24.85 6.31 -26.31
CA LYS A 146 25.46 4.99 -26.55
C LYS A 146 25.89 4.26 -25.26
N ILE A 147 25.35 4.64 -24.09
CA ILE A 147 25.53 3.88 -22.85
C ILE A 147 24.49 2.78 -22.85
N SER A 148 24.91 1.52 -22.69
CA SER A 148 23.98 0.40 -22.63
C SER A 148 23.14 0.45 -21.35
N ARG A 149 21.92 -0.11 -21.41
CA ARG A 149 21.04 -0.21 -20.24
C ARG A 149 21.71 -0.97 -19.09
N GLU A 150 22.41 -2.04 -19.38
CA GLU A 150 23.08 -2.88 -18.39
C GLU A 150 24.21 -2.13 -17.70
N GLU A 151 25.02 -1.41 -18.48
CA GLU A 151 26.10 -0.58 -17.96
C GLU A 151 25.55 0.54 -17.08
N PHE A 152 24.47 1.22 -17.52
CA PHE A 152 23.83 2.26 -16.73
C PHE A 152 23.34 1.70 -15.38
N LEU A 153 22.60 0.60 -15.37
CA LEU A 153 22.07 0.02 -14.16
C LEU A 153 23.19 -0.47 -13.21
N LYS A 154 24.27 -1.03 -13.74
CA LYS A 154 25.42 -1.48 -12.95
C LYS A 154 26.02 -0.37 -12.09
N TYR A 155 26.16 0.82 -12.65
CA TYR A 155 26.75 1.95 -11.93
C TYR A 155 25.73 2.77 -11.15
N TYR A 156 24.50 2.83 -11.62
CA TYR A 156 23.46 3.67 -11.04
C TYR A 156 22.83 3.07 -9.78
N ILE A 157 22.58 1.76 -9.77
CA ILE A 157 21.94 1.10 -8.63
C ILE A 157 22.84 1.20 -7.39
N GLY A 158 22.29 1.80 -6.32
CA GLY A 158 23.01 2.04 -5.07
C GLY A 158 23.71 3.41 -5.00
N ASN A 159 23.85 4.11 -6.12
CA ASN A 159 24.49 5.42 -6.21
C ASN A 159 23.52 6.52 -6.67
N GLU A 160 22.22 6.29 -6.59
CA GLU A 160 21.19 7.18 -7.11
C GLU A 160 21.28 8.62 -6.54
N ILE A 161 21.70 8.72 -5.26
CA ILE A 161 21.78 9.99 -4.52
C ILE A 161 23.23 10.40 -4.26
N ASN A 162 24.20 9.55 -4.61
CA ASN A 162 25.60 9.78 -4.28
C ASN A 162 26.14 11.05 -4.98
N PRO A 163 26.66 12.06 -4.25
CA PRO A 163 27.22 13.26 -4.86
C PRO A 163 28.47 12.98 -5.71
N LYS A 164 29.20 11.91 -5.36
CA LYS A 164 30.42 11.52 -6.05
C LYS A 164 30.19 10.66 -7.31
N PHE A 165 28.95 10.42 -7.69
CA PHE A 165 28.61 9.58 -8.85
C PHE A 165 29.32 10.04 -10.14
N GLU A 166 29.35 11.34 -10.42
CA GLU A 166 30.05 11.89 -11.56
C GLU A 166 31.57 11.63 -11.50
N SER A 167 32.17 11.70 -10.31
CA SER A 167 33.61 11.50 -10.16
C SER A 167 34.05 10.04 -10.39
N PHE A 168 33.24 9.06 -10.04
CA PHE A 168 33.53 7.64 -10.27
C PHE A 168 33.55 7.25 -11.75
N LEU A 169 32.86 8.00 -12.60
CA LEU A 169 32.69 7.66 -14.00
C LEU A 169 33.47 8.57 -14.95
N ARG A 170 34.31 9.48 -14.41
CA ARG A 170 35.14 10.40 -15.22
C ARG A 170 36.14 9.73 -16.11
N GLU A 171 36.58 8.50 -15.79
CA GLU A 171 37.56 7.74 -16.57
C GLU A 171 36.95 7.18 -17.87
N ASN A 172 35.64 6.95 -17.90
CA ASN A 172 34.94 6.43 -19.07
C ASN A 172 34.58 7.54 -20.06
N LEU A 173 35.08 7.43 -21.30
CA LEU A 173 34.85 8.43 -22.36
C LEU A 173 33.38 8.66 -22.68
N THR A 174 32.57 7.61 -22.70
CA THR A 174 31.14 7.66 -22.97
C THR A 174 30.39 8.44 -21.87
N TRP A 175 30.71 8.19 -20.60
CA TRP A 175 30.14 8.90 -19.46
C TRP A 175 30.59 10.35 -19.37
N LYS A 176 31.84 10.62 -19.72
CA LYS A 176 32.35 11.99 -19.80
C LYS A 176 31.59 12.81 -20.85
N ALA A 177 31.31 12.23 -22.01
CA ALA A 177 30.49 12.84 -23.04
C ALA A 177 29.05 13.07 -22.58
N PHE A 178 28.46 12.10 -21.89
CA PHE A 178 27.13 12.18 -21.28
C PHE A 178 27.02 13.35 -20.29
N PHE A 179 27.93 13.44 -19.32
CA PHE A 179 27.90 14.51 -18.33
C PHE A 179 28.18 15.88 -18.95
N LYS A 180 29.02 15.97 -20.00
CA LYS A 180 29.25 17.21 -20.72
C LYS A 180 27.98 17.72 -21.42
N LYS A 181 27.19 16.81 -22.01
CA LYS A 181 26.01 17.14 -22.82
C LYS A 181 24.75 17.36 -21.95
N TYR A 182 24.51 16.52 -20.96
CA TYR A 182 23.26 16.47 -20.18
C TYR A 182 23.45 16.82 -18.71
N LYS A 183 24.46 17.60 -18.36
CA LYS A 183 24.77 17.95 -16.97
C LYS A 183 23.58 18.61 -16.27
N LYS A 184 22.89 19.53 -16.95
CA LYS A 184 21.73 20.26 -16.37
C LYS A 184 20.58 19.31 -16.05
N ASP A 185 20.18 18.49 -17.02
CA ASP A 185 19.08 17.54 -16.86
C ASP A 185 19.39 16.50 -15.77
N PHE A 186 20.65 16.00 -15.75
CA PHE A 186 21.10 15.07 -14.72
C PHE A 186 21.05 15.69 -13.33
N THR A 187 21.52 16.92 -13.17
CA THR A 187 21.52 17.62 -11.87
C THR A 187 20.08 17.87 -11.42
N GLU A 188 19.21 18.35 -12.29
CA GLU A 188 17.81 18.61 -11.97
C GLU A 188 17.07 17.33 -11.52
N ILE A 189 17.25 16.22 -12.24
CA ILE A 189 16.62 14.95 -11.85
C ILE A 189 17.19 14.44 -10.53
N LYS A 190 18.50 14.56 -10.33
CA LYS A 190 19.15 14.17 -9.07
C LYS A 190 18.64 15.01 -7.91
N ASP A 191 18.49 16.30 -8.06
CA ASP A 191 17.96 17.18 -7.02
C ASP A 191 16.53 16.80 -6.64
N ARG A 192 15.68 16.48 -7.63
CA ARG A 192 14.32 15.96 -7.39
C ARG A 192 14.33 14.63 -6.65
N LEU A 193 15.27 13.73 -6.96
CA LEU A 193 15.42 12.45 -6.24
C LEU A 193 15.90 12.65 -4.80
N VAL A 194 16.79 13.62 -4.58
CA VAL A 194 17.25 14.01 -3.22
C VAL A 194 16.11 14.61 -2.42
N GLU A 195 15.33 15.53 -3.01
CA GLU A 195 14.16 16.13 -2.39
C GLU A 195 13.12 15.06 -2.01
N PHE A 196 12.87 14.13 -2.92
CA PHE A 196 12.01 12.97 -2.66
C PHE A 196 12.52 12.13 -1.48
N SER A 197 13.81 11.83 -1.45
CA SER A 197 14.44 11.06 -0.37
C SER A 197 14.37 11.78 0.98
N LYS A 198 14.54 13.11 0.99
CA LYS A 198 14.35 13.93 2.19
C LYS A 198 12.92 13.93 2.69
N LYS A 199 11.94 13.98 1.77
CA LYS A 199 10.51 13.95 2.10
C LYS A 199 10.10 12.63 2.75
N ILE A 200 10.61 11.50 2.26
CA ILE A 200 10.23 10.16 2.74
C ILE A 200 11.14 9.69 3.89
N GLY A 201 12.35 10.25 4.00
CA GLY A 201 13.34 9.82 4.98
C GLY A 201 14.07 8.52 4.62
N LEU A 202 13.93 8.04 3.37
CA LEU A 202 14.56 6.82 2.88
C LEU A 202 15.35 7.10 1.59
N SER A 203 16.42 6.34 1.37
CA SER A 203 17.10 6.37 0.08
C SER A 203 16.21 5.75 -1.01
N VAL A 204 16.40 6.19 -2.26
CA VAL A 204 15.64 5.69 -3.42
C VAL A 204 15.75 4.17 -3.53
N GLY A 205 16.95 3.60 -3.34
CA GLY A 205 17.18 2.16 -3.39
C GLY A 205 16.46 1.40 -2.28
N GLU A 206 16.41 1.93 -1.05
CA GLU A 206 15.66 1.33 0.07
C GLU A 206 14.16 1.38 -0.17
N PHE A 207 13.67 2.51 -0.67
CA PHE A 207 12.26 2.67 -1.02
C PHE A 207 11.82 1.66 -2.10
N LYS A 208 12.62 1.46 -3.15
CA LYS A 208 12.35 0.45 -4.19
C LYS A 208 12.34 -0.97 -3.64
N LYS A 209 13.25 -1.31 -2.73
CA LYS A 209 13.25 -2.62 -2.05
C LYS A 209 11.97 -2.83 -1.26
N LEU A 210 11.48 -1.79 -0.58
CA LEU A 210 10.21 -1.82 0.15
C LEU A 210 9.03 -2.06 -0.80
N VAL A 211 8.94 -1.30 -1.89
CA VAL A 211 7.90 -1.49 -2.91
C VAL A 211 7.94 -2.89 -3.52
N SER A 212 9.14 -3.41 -3.81
CA SER A 212 9.29 -4.79 -4.32
C SER A 212 8.79 -5.85 -3.34
N ARG A 213 8.99 -5.65 -2.02
CA ARG A 213 8.43 -6.54 -1.00
C ARG A 213 6.90 -6.48 -0.96
N ILE A 214 6.32 -5.28 -1.05
CA ILE A 214 4.86 -5.10 -1.12
C ILE A 214 4.31 -5.85 -2.35
N GLN A 215 4.90 -5.65 -3.53
CA GLN A 215 4.48 -6.33 -4.76
C GLN A 215 4.57 -7.86 -4.66
N LYS A 216 5.61 -8.36 -4.00
CA LYS A 216 5.74 -9.81 -3.75
C LYS A 216 4.62 -10.32 -2.85
N GLY A 217 4.34 -9.63 -1.72
CA GLY A 217 3.26 -9.99 -0.82
C GLY A 217 1.87 -9.93 -1.47
N GLU A 218 1.59 -8.90 -2.27
CA GLU A 218 0.33 -8.83 -3.03
C GLU A 218 0.17 -9.96 -4.05
N ARG A 219 1.27 -10.33 -4.73
CA ARG A 219 1.26 -11.45 -5.67
C ARG A 219 0.96 -12.76 -4.95
N GLU A 220 1.63 -13.02 -3.84
CA GLU A 220 1.40 -14.22 -3.02
C GLU A 220 -0.04 -14.27 -2.49
N SER A 221 -0.55 -13.16 -1.95
CA SER A 221 -1.94 -13.03 -1.50
C SER A 221 -2.94 -13.27 -2.62
N ARG A 222 -2.68 -12.75 -3.83
CA ARG A 222 -3.54 -12.94 -5.00
C ARG A 222 -3.57 -14.41 -5.44
N ILE A 223 -2.43 -15.07 -5.43
CA ILE A 223 -2.32 -16.50 -5.77
C ILE A 223 -3.11 -17.32 -4.75
N ALA A 224 -2.90 -17.11 -3.45
CA ALA A 224 -3.62 -17.82 -2.40
C ALA A 224 -5.14 -17.60 -2.46
N LYS A 225 -5.59 -16.36 -2.70
CA LYS A 225 -7.02 -16.05 -2.90
C LYS A 225 -7.59 -16.80 -4.12
N LYS A 226 -6.84 -16.87 -5.22
CA LYS A 226 -7.25 -17.59 -6.43
C LYS A 226 -7.39 -19.09 -6.15
N GLU A 227 -6.40 -19.70 -5.51
CA GLU A 227 -6.43 -21.12 -5.14
C GLU A 227 -7.61 -21.44 -4.22
N MET A 228 -7.90 -20.58 -3.24
CA MET A 228 -9.05 -20.73 -2.35
C MET A 228 -10.37 -20.66 -3.12
N VAL A 229 -10.53 -19.73 -4.07
CA VAL A 229 -11.72 -19.63 -4.91
C VAL A 229 -11.87 -20.86 -5.80
N GLU A 230 -10.78 -21.34 -6.41
CA GLU A 230 -10.80 -22.56 -7.23
C GLU A 230 -11.21 -23.80 -6.43
N ALA A 231 -10.68 -23.94 -5.20
CA ALA A 231 -11.05 -25.04 -4.30
C ALA A 231 -12.53 -24.99 -3.91
N ASN A 232 -13.05 -23.78 -3.59
CA ASN A 232 -14.47 -23.58 -3.27
C ASN A 232 -15.37 -23.88 -4.48
N LEU A 233 -14.99 -23.47 -5.68
CA LEU A 233 -15.74 -23.77 -6.92
C LEU A 233 -15.79 -25.27 -7.18
N ARG A 234 -14.69 -26.00 -6.98
CA ARG A 234 -14.69 -27.47 -7.12
C ARG A 234 -15.63 -28.13 -6.13
N LEU A 235 -15.68 -27.63 -4.88
CA LEU A 235 -16.61 -28.13 -3.85
C LEU A 235 -18.07 -27.85 -4.28
N VAL A 236 -18.40 -26.65 -4.70
CA VAL A 236 -19.75 -26.26 -5.17
C VAL A 236 -20.19 -27.13 -6.35
N ILE A 237 -19.32 -27.37 -7.34
CA ILE A 237 -19.60 -28.26 -8.48
C ILE A 237 -19.85 -29.70 -8.01
N SER A 238 -19.06 -30.20 -7.04
CA SER A 238 -19.24 -31.53 -6.49
C SER A 238 -20.59 -31.70 -5.79
N ILE A 239 -21.00 -30.66 -5.04
CA ILE A 239 -22.31 -30.63 -4.39
C ILE A 239 -23.44 -30.57 -5.43
N ALA A 240 -23.35 -29.65 -6.39
CA ALA A 240 -24.36 -29.49 -7.45
C ALA A 240 -24.62 -30.80 -8.21
N LYS A 241 -23.56 -31.56 -8.53
CA LYS A 241 -23.68 -32.88 -9.21
C LYS A 241 -24.47 -33.92 -8.42
N LYS A 242 -24.69 -33.75 -7.12
CA LYS A 242 -25.51 -34.66 -6.31
C LYS A 242 -27.00 -34.33 -6.38
N TYR A 243 -27.34 -33.14 -6.85
CA TYR A 243 -28.72 -32.64 -6.94
C TYR A 243 -29.23 -32.57 -8.41
N THR A 244 -28.38 -32.86 -9.35
CA THR A 244 -28.73 -33.06 -10.80
C THR A 244 -28.72 -34.55 -11.13
#